data_bca21fac2bbcfaf087de470999d52cbd
#
_entry.id   bca21fac2bbcfaf087de470999d52cbd
#
_cell.length_a   1.000
_cell.length_b   1.000
_cell.length_c   1.000
_cell.angle_alpha   90.00
_cell.angle_beta   90.00
_cell.angle_gamma   90.00
#
_symmetry.space_group_name_H-M   'P 1'
#
loop_
_entity.id
_entity.type
_entity.pdbx_description
1 polymer ?
#
loop_
_entity_poly.entity_id
_entity_poly.type
_entity_poly.pdbx_seq_one_letter_code
_entity_poly.pdbx_strand_id
1 'polypeptide(L)'
;MADLVLIEWEDSRQPNSTWKHLAEHPVWDAVKCASVGWLVHDDDQKKVLAPNMGEIDDASNIQLSGEIVIPTSCVLSVKRLTEITSSVEPAASMQTLLPA
;
A
#
# COMPACT_ATOMS: atom_id res chain seq x y z
N MET A 1 -18.10 -3.81 -6.74
CA MET A 1 -16.68 -3.56 -7.07
C MET A 1 -15.94 -3.19 -5.79
N ALA A 2 -14.73 -3.69 -5.61
CA ALA A 2 -13.90 -3.34 -4.45
C ALA A 2 -13.51 -1.86 -4.47
N ASP A 3 -13.27 -1.30 -3.29
CA ASP A 3 -12.80 0.08 -3.17
C ASP A 3 -11.34 0.21 -3.60
N LEU A 4 -11.03 1.31 -4.24
CA LEU A 4 -9.65 1.72 -4.49
C LEU A 4 -9.13 2.44 -3.25
N VAL A 5 -8.04 1.97 -2.68
CA VAL A 5 -7.52 2.49 -1.42
C VAL A 5 -6.02 2.73 -1.46
N LEU A 6 -5.57 3.61 -0.57
CA LEU A 6 -4.17 3.78 -0.20
C LEU A 6 -4.01 3.23 1.21
N ILE A 7 -3.13 2.25 1.37
CA ILE A 7 -2.78 1.71 2.68
C ILE A 7 -1.37 2.15 3.04
N GLU A 8 -1.24 2.81 4.19
CA GLU A 8 0.06 3.06 4.82
C GLU A 8 0.29 1.97 5.86
N TRP A 9 1.46 1.34 5.83
CA TRP A 9 1.75 0.17 6.65
C TRP A 9 3.22 0.09 7.00
N GLU A 10 3.56 -0.76 7.96
CA GLU A 10 4.94 -0.98 8.40
C GLU A 10 5.42 -2.36 7.99
N ASP A 11 6.60 -2.41 7.40
CA ASP A 11 7.26 -3.64 6.99
C ASP A 11 8.53 -3.85 7.80
N SER A 12 9.02 -5.08 7.79
CA SER A 12 10.30 -5.41 8.39
C SER A 12 11.44 -4.75 7.63
N ARG A 13 12.51 -4.44 8.35
CA ARG A 13 13.73 -3.95 7.73
C ARG A 13 14.62 -5.14 7.36
N GLN A 14 15.36 -5.00 6.26
CA GLN A 14 16.28 -6.05 5.82
C GLN A 14 17.33 -6.34 6.90
N PRO A 15 17.72 -7.61 7.08
CA PRO A 15 18.76 -7.96 8.04
C PRO A 15 20.08 -7.29 7.70
N ASN A 16 20.80 -6.88 8.76
CA ASN A 16 22.16 -6.39 8.63
C ASN A 16 23.09 -7.44 9.23
N SER A 17 23.94 -8.04 8.41
CA SER A 17 24.80 -9.16 8.80
C SER A 17 26.09 -8.75 9.52
N THR A 18 26.33 -7.46 9.71
CA THR A 18 27.51 -6.96 10.41
C THR A 18 27.38 -7.24 11.90
N TRP A 19 28.44 -7.80 12.50
CA TRP A 19 28.49 -8.01 13.94
C TRP A 19 28.55 -6.68 14.69
N LYS A 20 27.77 -6.56 15.77
CA LYS A 20 27.70 -5.37 16.62
C LYS A 20 27.62 -5.76 18.07
N HIS A 21 28.21 -4.94 18.95
CA HIS A 21 28.00 -5.10 20.39
C HIS A 21 26.57 -4.69 20.75
N LEU A 22 25.94 -5.48 21.61
CA LEU A 22 24.57 -5.23 22.03
C LEU A 22 24.39 -3.82 22.62
N ALA A 23 25.37 -3.38 23.41
CA ALA A 23 25.28 -2.07 24.07
C ALA A 23 25.43 -0.88 23.14
N GLU A 24 25.92 -1.10 21.92
CA GLU A 24 26.25 -0.02 20.96
C GLU A 24 25.45 -0.12 19.67
N HIS A 25 24.58 -1.14 19.52
CA HIS A 25 23.83 -1.29 18.28
C HIS A 25 22.82 -0.15 18.10
N PRO A 26 22.64 0.34 16.87
CA PRO A 26 21.58 1.32 16.61
C PRO A 26 20.20 0.65 16.75
N VAL A 27 19.22 1.42 17.23
CA VAL A 27 17.83 1.00 17.24
C VAL A 27 17.19 1.46 15.93
N TRP A 28 16.86 0.49 15.08
CA TRP A 28 16.25 0.76 13.77
C TRP A 28 14.74 0.66 13.85
N ASP A 29 14.05 1.60 13.22
CA ASP A 29 12.60 1.52 13.07
C ASP A 29 12.21 0.58 11.94
N ALA A 30 10.97 0.09 11.97
CA ALA A 30 10.36 -0.60 10.85
C ALA A 30 10.22 0.34 9.66
N VAL A 31 10.14 -0.22 8.45
CA VAL A 31 10.04 0.57 7.22
C VAL A 31 8.59 0.96 7.01
N LYS A 32 8.33 2.27 6.84
CA LYS A 32 7.00 2.76 6.50
C LYS A 32 6.79 2.67 5.00
N CYS A 33 5.71 2.02 4.60
CA CYS A 33 5.36 1.76 3.22
C CYS A 33 4.00 2.33 2.89
N ALA A 34 3.77 2.60 1.61
CA ALA A 34 2.47 2.99 1.10
C ALA A 34 2.16 2.18 -0.15
N SER A 35 0.96 1.61 -0.22
CA SER A 35 0.52 0.78 -1.34
C SER A 35 -0.86 1.20 -1.78
N VAL A 36 -1.10 1.21 -3.09
CA VAL A 36 -2.38 1.57 -3.70
C VAL A 36 -2.91 0.37 -4.48
N GLY A 37 -4.21 0.14 -4.37
CA GLY A 37 -4.88 -0.91 -5.13
C GLY A 37 -6.32 -1.07 -4.72
N TRP A 38 -7.01 -2.00 -5.39
CA TRP A 38 -8.35 -2.39 -4.98
C TRP A 38 -8.26 -3.31 -3.77
N LEU A 39 -9.04 -2.97 -2.73
CA LEU A 39 -9.11 -3.78 -1.51
C LEU A 39 -10.04 -4.96 -1.78
N VAL A 40 -9.47 -6.08 -2.20
CA VAL A 40 -10.22 -7.25 -2.64
C VAL A 40 -10.53 -8.22 -1.51
N HIS A 41 -9.83 -8.09 -0.40
CA HIS A 41 -10.10 -8.83 0.83
C HIS A 41 -9.71 -7.99 2.03
N ASP A 42 -10.54 -8.02 3.08
CA ASP A 42 -10.31 -7.26 4.29
C ASP A 42 -10.93 -7.99 5.48
N ASP A 43 -10.09 -8.46 6.38
CA ASP A 43 -10.51 -9.05 7.64
C ASP A 43 -9.60 -8.61 8.77
N ASP A 44 -9.79 -9.15 9.97
CA ASP A 44 -9.01 -8.79 11.14
C ASP A 44 -7.58 -9.32 11.13
N GLN A 45 -7.24 -10.18 10.18
CA GLN A 45 -5.91 -10.76 10.07
C GLN A 45 -5.12 -10.21 8.89
N LYS A 46 -5.78 -9.92 7.76
CA LYS A 46 -5.09 -9.49 6.55
C LYS A 46 -5.94 -8.61 5.67
N LYS A 47 -5.26 -7.77 4.90
CA LYS A 47 -5.83 -6.97 3.82
C LYS A 47 -5.10 -7.33 2.53
N VAL A 48 -5.83 -7.50 1.44
CA VAL A 48 -5.27 -7.85 0.13
C VAL A 48 -5.57 -6.72 -0.84
N LEU A 49 -4.52 -6.16 -1.42
CA LEU A 49 -4.63 -5.14 -2.46
C LEU A 49 -4.25 -5.73 -3.81
N ALA A 50 -5.02 -5.42 -4.84
CA ALA A 50 -4.73 -5.78 -6.21
C ALA A 50 -4.51 -4.50 -7.04
N PRO A 51 -3.32 -4.28 -7.60
CA PRO A 51 -3.06 -3.11 -8.44
C PRO A 51 -3.61 -3.27 -9.86
N ASN A 52 -3.87 -4.50 -10.29
CA ASN A 52 -4.35 -4.79 -11.63
C ASN A 52 -5.54 -5.72 -11.59
N MET A 53 -6.53 -5.41 -12.41
CA MET A 53 -7.68 -6.29 -12.68
C MET A 53 -7.84 -6.45 -14.18
N GLY A 54 -8.03 -7.70 -14.63
CA GLY A 54 -8.38 -8.04 -16.01
C GLY A 54 -9.82 -8.49 -16.14
N GLU A 55 -10.38 -8.42 -17.32
CA GLU A 55 -11.76 -8.85 -17.64
C GLU A 55 -12.79 -8.17 -16.75
N ILE A 56 -12.66 -6.85 -16.55
CA ILE A 56 -13.48 -6.10 -15.61
C ILE A 56 -14.95 -5.96 -16.03
N ASP A 57 -15.25 -6.19 -17.27
CA ASP A 57 -16.62 -6.16 -17.82
C ASP A 57 -17.36 -7.50 -17.68
N ASP A 58 -16.68 -8.53 -17.20
CA ASP A 58 -17.27 -9.86 -16.95
C ASP A 58 -16.98 -10.27 -15.50
N ALA A 59 -17.94 -10.02 -14.63
CA ALA A 59 -17.78 -10.24 -13.19
C ALA A 59 -17.39 -11.67 -12.81
N SER A 60 -17.75 -12.67 -13.64
CA SER A 60 -17.42 -14.06 -13.38
C SER A 60 -16.01 -14.44 -13.79
N ASN A 61 -15.32 -13.57 -14.54
CA ASN A 61 -13.99 -13.82 -15.09
C ASN A 61 -12.93 -12.80 -14.65
N ILE A 62 -13.22 -11.95 -13.68
CA ILE A 62 -12.25 -10.97 -13.20
C ILE A 62 -10.99 -11.70 -12.72
N GLN A 63 -9.84 -11.25 -13.22
CA GLN A 63 -8.53 -11.76 -12.85
C GLN A 63 -7.75 -10.65 -12.14
N LEU A 64 -6.93 -11.06 -11.20
CA LEU A 64 -6.08 -10.15 -10.43
C LEU A 64 -4.62 -10.44 -10.73
N SER A 65 -3.80 -9.40 -10.67
CA SER A 65 -2.36 -9.53 -10.85
C SER A 65 -1.61 -8.57 -9.93
N GLY A 66 -0.55 -9.08 -9.31
CA GLY A 66 0.32 -8.28 -8.45
C GLY A 66 -0.22 -8.06 -7.04
N GLU A 67 -1.10 -8.94 -6.56
CA GLU A 67 -1.69 -8.79 -5.22
C GLU A 67 -0.62 -8.74 -4.14
N ILE A 68 -0.82 -7.87 -3.16
CA ILE A 68 -0.03 -7.82 -1.94
C ILE A 68 -0.94 -8.16 -0.77
N VAL A 69 -0.44 -9.01 0.13
CA VAL A 69 -1.13 -9.37 1.37
C VAL A 69 -0.43 -8.64 2.51
N ILE A 70 -1.15 -7.76 3.19
CA ILE A 70 -0.63 -6.97 4.30
C ILE A 70 -1.29 -7.45 5.59
N PRO A 71 -0.51 -7.92 6.58
CA PRO A 71 -1.10 -8.25 7.88
C PRO A 71 -1.82 -7.02 8.46
N THR A 72 -3.04 -7.18 8.92
CA THR A 72 -3.82 -6.08 9.46
C THR A 72 -3.12 -5.39 10.63
N SER A 73 -2.37 -6.16 11.44
CA SER A 73 -1.58 -5.60 12.53
C SER A 73 -0.46 -4.66 12.10
N CYS A 74 -0.05 -4.71 10.83
CA CYS A 74 0.98 -3.82 10.29
C CYS A 74 0.40 -2.56 9.63
N VAL A 75 -0.91 -2.45 9.52
CA VAL A 75 -1.58 -1.33 8.85
C VAL A 75 -1.64 -0.13 9.77
N LEU A 76 -1.17 1.02 9.28
CA LEU A 76 -1.23 2.30 9.99
C LEU A 76 -2.50 3.07 9.62
N SER A 77 -2.86 3.09 8.34
CA SER A 77 -4.07 3.79 7.87
C SER A 77 -4.55 3.21 6.56
N VAL A 78 -5.86 3.34 6.33
CA VAL A 78 -6.51 3.00 5.05
C VAL A 78 -7.30 4.21 4.61
N LYS A 79 -7.01 4.70 3.41
CA LYS A 79 -7.69 5.87 2.83
C LYS A 79 -8.36 5.46 1.54
N ARG A 80 -9.68 5.70 1.45
CA ARG A 80 -10.41 5.49 0.20
C ARG A 80 -10.01 6.56 -0.81
N LEU A 81 -9.74 6.15 -2.04
CA LEU A 81 -9.42 7.05 -3.14
C LEU A 81 -10.63 7.23 -4.03
N THR A 82 -10.91 8.48 -4.38
CA THR A 82 -12.02 8.83 -5.27
C THR A 82 -11.52 9.79 -6.33
N GLU A 83 -12.21 9.79 -7.48
CA GLU A 83 -11.90 10.72 -8.54
C GLU A 83 -12.19 12.17 -8.10
N ILE A 84 -11.23 13.06 -8.39
CA ILE A 84 -11.43 14.49 -8.19
C ILE A 84 -12.13 15.04 -9.43
N THR A 85 -13.37 15.50 -9.25
CA THR A 85 -14.18 16.06 -10.35
C THR A 85 -14.16 17.58 -10.40
N SER A 86 -13.35 18.23 -9.55
CA SER A 86 -13.25 19.67 -9.48
C SER A 86 -12.36 20.22 -10.61
N SER A 87 -12.32 21.57 -10.73
CA SER A 87 -11.50 22.28 -11.71
C SER A 87 -10.01 22.36 -11.36
N VAL A 88 -9.58 21.64 -10.35
CA VAL A 88 -8.16 21.58 -9.98
C VAL A 88 -7.37 20.89 -11.08
N GLU A 89 -6.27 21.51 -11.50
CA GLU A 89 -5.42 20.94 -12.54
C GLU A 89 -4.61 19.75 -11.99
N PRO A 90 -4.78 18.55 -12.56
CA PRO A 90 -4.05 17.37 -12.07
C PRO A 90 -2.54 17.50 -12.13
N ALA A 91 -2.00 18.21 -13.14
CA ALA A 91 -0.57 18.39 -13.31
C ALA A 91 0.08 19.14 -12.15
N ALA A 92 -0.59 20.20 -11.64
CA ALA A 92 -0.09 20.95 -10.49
C ALA A 92 -0.07 20.07 -9.22
N SER A 93 -1.10 19.26 -9.02
CA SER A 93 -1.16 18.33 -7.89
C SER A 93 -0.04 17.30 -7.94
N MET A 94 0.26 16.78 -9.11
CA MET A 94 1.32 15.78 -9.28
C MET A 94 2.70 16.37 -8.99
N GLN A 95 2.94 17.62 -9.37
CA GLN A 95 4.23 18.26 -9.11
C GLN A 95 4.50 18.45 -7.62
N THR A 96 3.48 18.64 -6.81
CA THR A 96 3.65 18.78 -5.36
C THR A 96 3.86 17.44 -4.65
N LEU A 97 3.48 16.33 -5.26
CA LEU A 97 3.64 15.00 -4.69
C LEU A 97 4.99 14.36 -5.01
N LEU A 98 5.67 14.82 -6.06
CA LEU A 98 6.96 14.26 -6.43
C LEU A 98 8.07 14.96 -5.65
N PRO A 99 8.99 14.19 -5.05
CA PRO A 99 10.17 14.78 -4.41
C PRO A 99 11.01 15.47 -5.46
N ALA A 100 11.62 16.56 -5.06
CA ALA A 100 12.49 17.34 -5.92
C ALA A 100 13.77 16.57 -6.30
#